data_8c8ea3d0f16cf1ba96e63583ea8f290e
#
_entry.id   8c8ea3d0f16cf1ba96e63583ea8f290e
#
_cell.length_a   1.000
_cell.length_b   1.000
_cell.length_c   1.000
_cell.angle_alpha   90.00
_cell.angle_beta   90.00
_cell.angle_gamma   90.00
#
_symmetry.space_group_name_H-M   'P 1'
#
loop_
_entity.id
_entity.type
_entity.pdbx_description
1 polymer ?
#
loop_
_entity_poly.entity_id
_entity_poly.type
_entity_poly.pdbx_seq_one_letter_code
_entity_poly.pdbx_strand_id
1 'polypeptide(L)'
;MPEMIYSEGKFHIVWSNTAFGDSVQYTNSVDGEDWNDVVYINVGQNAAYSYSPVIASDGSKLYIAWSDNGNYDGDSSSDYDLVGAVSLDNGQSWDEEELFIDTESSTSYLLPSVSAGSGFVYICFQDYVDNSYDYYFAFSQDDGGSWSESFKVTDYDDNPLSAKYHRMDVLVTDKTYFAFTEESDISGGERTDYNIFVRKTLSEDYPEDPY
;
A
#
# COMPACT_ATOMS: atom_id res chain seq x y z
N MET A 1 -9.72 -5.74 6.94
CA MET A 1 -10.42 -6.55 5.90
C MET A 1 -9.44 -7.56 5.34
N PRO A 2 -9.87 -8.79 4.95
CA PRO A 2 -9.01 -9.67 4.18
C PRO A 2 -8.90 -9.19 2.72
N GLU A 3 -7.76 -9.48 2.12
CA GLU A 3 -7.53 -9.33 0.69
C GLU A 3 -7.00 -10.62 0.10
N MET A 4 -7.36 -10.91 -1.15
CA MET A 4 -7.04 -12.18 -1.79
C MET A 4 -6.62 -11.96 -3.24
N ILE A 5 -5.57 -12.67 -3.64
CA ILE A 5 -5.14 -12.78 -5.04
C ILE A 5 -5.03 -14.26 -5.45
N TYR A 6 -4.98 -14.49 -6.76
CA TYR A 6 -4.62 -15.79 -7.34
C TYR A 6 -3.37 -15.62 -8.20
N SER A 7 -2.31 -16.34 -7.86
CA SER A 7 -1.04 -16.29 -8.58
C SER A 7 -0.35 -17.66 -8.56
N GLU A 8 0.34 -18.01 -9.65
CA GLU A 8 1.12 -19.22 -9.78
C GLU A 8 0.42 -20.50 -9.26
N GLY A 9 -0.89 -20.62 -9.59
CA GLY A 9 -1.70 -21.79 -9.26
C GLY A 9 -2.19 -21.84 -7.81
N LYS A 10 -2.08 -20.77 -7.03
CA LYS A 10 -2.54 -20.70 -5.65
C LYS A 10 -3.40 -19.47 -5.37
N PHE A 11 -4.32 -19.62 -4.45
CA PHE A 11 -4.97 -18.52 -3.76
C PHE A 11 -4.09 -18.08 -2.59
N HIS A 12 -3.94 -16.78 -2.42
CA HIS A 12 -3.21 -16.14 -1.32
C HIS A 12 -4.13 -15.17 -0.62
N ILE A 13 -4.23 -15.27 0.71
CA ILE A 13 -5.06 -14.38 1.53
C ILE A 13 -4.18 -13.73 2.59
N VAL A 14 -4.37 -12.43 2.77
CA VAL A 14 -3.77 -11.63 3.84
C VAL A 14 -4.88 -10.93 4.63
N TRP A 15 -4.71 -10.81 5.94
CA TRP A 15 -5.62 -10.06 6.82
C TRP A 15 -4.91 -9.59 8.08
N SER A 16 -5.48 -8.58 8.74
CA SER A 16 -5.07 -8.18 10.08
C SER A 16 -5.97 -8.82 11.14
N ASN A 17 -5.39 -9.21 12.26
CA ASN A 17 -6.10 -9.82 13.38
C ASN A 17 -5.83 -9.03 14.66
N THR A 18 -6.82 -8.28 15.10
CA THR A 18 -6.75 -7.45 16.31
C THR A 18 -7.08 -8.23 17.61
N ALA A 19 -7.55 -9.47 17.51
CA ALA A 19 -7.97 -10.26 18.68
C ALA A 19 -6.81 -10.92 19.44
N PHE A 20 -5.64 -11.09 18.81
CA PHE A 20 -4.50 -11.82 19.35
C PHE A 20 -3.16 -11.07 19.22
N GLY A 21 -3.20 -9.72 19.30
CA GLY A 21 -2.00 -8.88 19.21
C GLY A 21 -1.71 -8.46 17.78
N ASP A 22 -2.59 -7.66 17.27
CA ASP A 22 -2.46 -6.79 16.09
C ASP A 22 -1.37 -7.23 15.09
N SER A 23 -1.62 -8.34 14.38
CA SER A 23 -0.68 -8.94 13.45
C SER A 23 -1.26 -9.07 12.05
N VAL A 24 -0.42 -8.93 11.04
CA VAL A 24 -0.72 -9.33 9.68
C VAL A 24 -0.52 -10.84 9.56
N GLN A 25 -1.51 -11.51 9.04
CA GLN A 25 -1.56 -12.94 8.86
C GLN A 25 -1.74 -13.28 7.39
N TYR A 26 -1.17 -14.41 6.98
CA TYR A 26 -1.19 -14.93 5.64
C TYR A 26 -1.47 -16.42 5.61
N THR A 27 -2.18 -16.85 4.59
CA THR A 27 -2.31 -18.27 4.22
C THR A 27 -2.44 -18.43 2.72
N ASN A 28 -2.29 -19.65 2.21
CA ASN A 28 -2.50 -19.98 0.81
C ASN A 28 -3.16 -21.34 0.64
N SER A 29 -3.78 -21.55 -0.54
CA SER A 29 -4.42 -22.80 -0.95
C SER A 29 -4.26 -23.01 -2.45
N VAL A 30 -4.19 -24.26 -2.89
CA VAL A 30 -4.16 -24.61 -4.32
C VAL A 30 -5.55 -24.82 -4.91
N ASP A 31 -6.55 -25.09 -4.09
CA ASP A 31 -7.92 -25.46 -4.52
C ASP A 31 -9.01 -24.55 -3.92
N GLY A 32 -8.65 -23.72 -2.93
CA GLY A 32 -9.59 -22.86 -2.21
C GLY A 32 -10.42 -23.57 -1.14
N GLU A 33 -10.20 -24.87 -0.94
CA GLU A 33 -10.91 -25.70 0.04
C GLU A 33 -9.97 -26.05 1.21
N ASP A 34 -8.79 -26.59 0.91
CA ASP A 34 -7.76 -26.93 1.88
C ASP A 34 -6.73 -25.80 1.98
N TRP A 35 -6.65 -25.14 3.13
CA TRP A 35 -5.75 -24.02 3.42
C TRP A 35 -4.55 -24.44 4.26
N ASN A 36 -3.38 -23.94 3.90
CA ASN A 36 -2.15 -24.17 4.66
C ASN A 36 -2.21 -23.49 6.04
N ASP A 37 -1.29 -23.84 6.92
CA ASP A 37 -1.15 -23.21 8.22
C ASP A 37 -0.97 -21.68 8.07
N VAL A 38 -1.54 -20.95 9.01
CA VAL A 38 -1.42 -19.49 9.05
C VAL A 38 -0.01 -19.07 9.39
N VAL A 39 0.56 -18.20 8.58
CA VAL A 39 1.84 -17.54 8.81
C VAL A 39 1.57 -16.14 9.37
N TYR A 40 2.28 -15.79 10.44
CA TYR A 40 2.30 -14.43 11.00
C TYR A 40 3.43 -13.66 10.32
N ILE A 41 3.11 -12.58 9.61
CA ILE A 41 4.07 -11.83 8.80
C ILE A 41 4.89 -10.87 9.65
N ASN A 42 4.25 -10.14 10.56
CA ASN A 42 4.93 -9.22 11.49
C ASN A 42 4.98 -9.84 12.88
N VAL A 43 5.99 -10.64 13.16
CA VAL A 43 6.17 -11.27 14.49
C VAL A 43 7.26 -10.54 15.25
N GLY A 44 6.84 -9.57 16.03
CA GLY A 44 7.66 -9.02 17.08
C GLY A 44 8.44 -7.77 16.68
N GLN A 45 8.60 -7.00 17.47
CA GLN A 45 9.45 -5.99 18.06
C GLN A 45 8.70 -4.70 18.41
N ASN A 46 7.77 -4.21 17.60
CA ASN A 46 7.03 -2.99 17.92
C ASN A 46 5.57 -3.04 17.40
N ALA A 47 5.07 -4.20 16.98
CA ALA A 47 3.72 -4.33 16.45
C ALA A 47 2.70 -3.83 17.47
N ALA A 48 2.09 -2.70 17.18
CA ALA A 48 1.03 -2.15 17.99
C ALA A 48 -0.31 -2.40 17.32
N TYR A 49 -0.60 -1.75 16.20
CA TYR A 49 -1.84 -1.96 15.46
C TYR A 49 -1.56 -2.00 13.95
N SER A 50 -1.71 -3.17 13.35
CA SER A 50 -1.54 -3.37 11.90
C SER A 50 -2.88 -3.30 11.20
N TYR A 51 -3.02 -2.42 10.20
CA TYR A 51 -4.28 -2.17 9.51
C TYR A 51 -4.17 -2.32 7.99
N SER A 52 -5.30 -2.70 7.39
CA SER A 52 -5.52 -2.66 5.95
C SER A 52 -4.41 -3.33 5.12
N PRO A 53 -3.98 -4.57 5.45
CA PRO A 53 -3.00 -5.25 4.65
C PRO A 53 -3.54 -5.47 3.23
N VAL A 54 -2.64 -5.34 2.26
CA VAL A 54 -2.87 -5.54 0.83
C VAL A 54 -1.81 -6.48 0.28
N ILE A 55 -2.13 -7.17 -0.81
CA ILE A 55 -1.22 -8.14 -1.43
C ILE A 55 -1.22 -8.00 -2.95
N ALA A 56 -0.03 -8.10 -3.56
CA ALA A 56 0.16 -8.18 -5.00
C ALA A 56 1.16 -9.28 -5.36
N SER A 57 1.22 -9.64 -6.64
CA SER A 57 2.19 -10.61 -7.15
C SER A 57 2.76 -10.22 -8.51
N ASP A 58 4.02 -10.61 -8.73
CA ASP A 58 4.66 -10.67 -10.05
C ASP A 58 5.32 -12.06 -10.21
N GLY A 59 4.60 -12.96 -10.89
CA GLY A 59 4.96 -14.37 -10.94
C GLY A 59 4.92 -15.00 -9.54
N SER A 60 6.02 -15.64 -9.13
CA SER A 60 6.15 -16.27 -7.80
C SER A 60 6.48 -15.29 -6.67
N LYS A 61 6.72 -14.03 -6.99
CA LYS A 61 7.00 -13.01 -5.98
C LYS A 61 5.69 -12.45 -5.44
N LEU A 62 5.59 -12.32 -4.14
CA LEU A 62 4.44 -11.75 -3.44
C LEU A 62 4.92 -10.55 -2.62
N TYR A 63 4.10 -9.52 -2.61
CA TYR A 63 4.34 -8.26 -1.91
C TYR A 63 3.14 -7.95 -1.03
N ILE A 64 3.35 -7.81 0.27
CA ILE A 64 2.34 -7.39 1.23
C ILE A 64 2.72 -6.03 1.77
N ALA A 65 1.74 -5.14 1.92
CA ALA A 65 1.92 -3.85 2.58
C ALA A 65 0.77 -3.58 3.53
N TRP A 66 1.04 -2.86 4.62
CA TRP A 66 0.03 -2.48 5.61
C TRP A 66 0.43 -1.19 6.33
N SER A 67 -0.54 -0.57 7.00
CA SER A 67 -0.28 0.53 7.93
C SER A 67 -0.11 -0.01 9.34
N ASP A 68 0.93 0.44 10.03
CA ASP A 68 1.27 -0.01 11.39
C ASP A 68 1.64 1.19 12.26
N ASN A 69 1.18 1.23 13.51
CA ASN A 69 1.55 2.30 14.44
C ASN A 69 2.64 1.87 15.44
N GLY A 70 3.46 0.89 15.06
CA GLY A 70 4.70 0.59 15.77
C GLY A 70 5.68 1.75 15.65
N ASN A 71 6.60 1.83 16.59
CA ASN A 71 7.67 2.83 16.52
C ASN A 71 8.82 2.27 15.68
N TYR A 72 8.74 2.40 14.36
CA TYR A 72 9.75 1.88 13.43
C TYR A 72 10.87 2.89 13.16
N ASP A 73 10.57 4.16 13.20
CA ASP A 73 11.55 5.25 12.99
C ASP A 73 12.27 5.69 14.28
N GLY A 74 11.79 5.24 15.44
CA GLY A 74 12.41 5.52 16.75
C GLY A 74 12.03 6.88 17.33
N ASP A 75 11.04 7.56 16.80
CA ASP A 75 10.67 8.93 17.21
C ASP A 75 9.76 9.01 18.43
N SER A 76 9.15 7.94 18.89
CA SER A 76 8.17 7.88 19.98
C SER A 76 6.80 8.52 19.63
N SER A 77 6.51 8.78 18.39
CA SER A 77 5.17 9.16 17.95
C SER A 77 4.24 7.92 17.92
N SER A 78 2.97 8.15 17.74
CA SER A 78 1.95 7.11 17.57
C SER A 78 1.28 7.23 16.19
N ASP A 79 1.99 7.74 15.22
CA ASP A 79 1.61 7.79 13.83
C ASP A 79 1.63 6.40 13.19
N TYR A 80 1.20 6.35 11.94
CA TYR A 80 1.16 5.10 11.20
C TYR A 80 2.24 5.09 10.15
N ASP A 81 3.11 4.11 10.25
CA ASP A 81 4.12 3.81 9.25
C ASP A 81 3.57 2.90 8.15
N LEU A 82 4.16 2.97 6.99
CA LEU A 82 3.89 2.04 5.91
C LEU A 82 4.93 0.93 5.93
N VAL A 83 4.47 -0.26 6.25
CA VAL A 83 5.30 -1.45 6.45
C VAL A 83 4.97 -2.50 5.40
N GLY A 84 5.93 -3.32 5.02
CA GLY A 84 5.73 -4.37 4.05
C GLY A 84 6.54 -5.62 4.31
N ALA A 85 6.23 -6.67 3.56
CA ALA A 85 6.97 -7.91 3.51
C ALA A 85 6.98 -8.48 2.10
N VAL A 86 8.05 -9.15 1.73
CA VAL A 86 8.24 -9.76 0.43
C VAL A 86 8.47 -11.27 0.56
N SER A 87 7.85 -12.04 -0.33
CA SER A 87 8.16 -13.44 -0.54
C SER A 87 8.64 -13.64 -1.98
N LEU A 88 9.78 -14.25 -2.17
CA LEU A 88 10.33 -14.54 -3.49
C LEU A 88 10.04 -15.97 -3.97
N ASP A 89 9.32 -16.77 -3.17
CA ASP A 89 9.11 -18.20 -3.34
C ASP A 89 7.64 -18.65 -3.26
N ASN A 90 6.71 -17.76 -3.70
CA ASN A 90 5.29 -18.03 -3.73
C ASN A 90 4.69 -18.30 -2.33
N GLY A 91 5.13 -17.52 -1.34
CA GLY A 91 4.61 -17.52 0.02
C GLY A 91 5.14 -18.66 0.90
N GLN A 92 6.25 -19.31 0.53
CA GLN A 92 6.85 -20.35 1.35
C GLN A 92 7.74 -19.74 2.46
N SER A 93 8.40 -18.65 2.16
CA SER A 93 9.14 -17.84 3.13
C SER A 93 8.90 -16.35 2.88
N TRP A 94 9.08 -15.55 3.92
CA TRP A 94 8.90 -14.10 3.91
C TRP A 94 10.14 -13.44 4.48
N ASP A 95 10.65 -12.43 3.78
CA ASP A 95 11.67 -11.57 4.33
C ASP A 95 11.01 -10.65 5.36
N GLU A 96 11.61 -10.58 6.54
CA GLU A 96 11.14 -9.74 7.64
C GLU A 96 11.69 -8.30 7.54
N GLU A 97 12.26 -7.93 6.39
CA GLU A 97 12.80 -6.59 6.20
C GLU A 97 11.65 -5.62 5.93
N GLU A 98 11.58 -4.65 6.81
CA GLU A 98 10.59 -3.58 6.80
C GLU A 98 10.74 -2.72 5.56
N LEU A 99 9.65 -2.56 4.81
CA LEU A 99 9.59 -1.62 3.71
C LEU A 99 9.32 -0.23 4.29
N PHE A 100 10.36 0.55 4.51
CA PHE A 100 10.22 1.96 4.86
C PHE A 100 10.16 2.78 3.59
N ILE A 101 9.01 3.40 3.34
CA ILE A 101 8.85 4.27 2.19
C ILE A 101 9.10 5.72 2.56
N ASP A 102 8.77 6.12 3.77
CA ASP A 102 9.08 7.44 4.30
C ASP A 102 9.16 7.40 5.83
N THR A 103 10.07 8.18 6.40
CA THR A 103 10.40 8.24 7.82
C THR A 103 10.21 9.65 8.39
N GLU A 104 9.38 10.48 7.76
CA GLU A 104 9.09 11.78 8.34
C GLU A 104 8.17 11.65 9.54
N SER A 105 8.71 11.94 10.71
CA SER A 105 8.24 11.68 12.07
C SER A 105 6.94 12.37 12.51
N SER A 106 6.04 12.74 11.63
CA SER A 106 4.78 13.39 12.01
C SER A 106 3.61 13.13 11.07
N THR A 107 3.77 12.22 10.13
CA THR A 107 2.77 11.90 9.12
C THR A 107 2.17 10.53 9.38
N SER A 108 0.96 10.30 8.95
CA SER A 108 0.29 9.01 9.10
C SER A 108 -0.03 8.44 7.73
N TYR A 109 0.67 7.37 7.36
CA TYR A 109 0.48 6.65 6.11
C TYR A 109 -0.67 5.66 6.22
N LEU A 110 -1.72 5.87 5.46
CA LEU A 110 -2.97 5.12 5.58
C LEU A 110 -3.40 4.47 4.28
N LEU A 111 -4.15 3.38 4.40
CA LEU A 111 -4.88 2.73 3.32
C LEU A 111 -3.99 2.38 2.11
N PRO A 112 -2.94 1.59 2.29
CA PRO A 112 -2.07 1.21 1.19
C PRO A 112 -2.81 0.44 0.10
N SER A 113 -2.29 0.54 -1.13
CA SER A 113 -2.58 -0.34 -2.24
C SER A 113 -1.25 -0.73 -2.88
N VAL A 114 -1.09 -1.96 -3.30
CA VAL A 114 0.14 -2.46 -3.91
C VAL A 114 -0.19 -3.12 -5.24
N SER A 115 0.69 -2.92 -6.24
CA SER A 115 0.64 -3.65 -7.50
C SER A 115 2.05 -3.94 -7.98
N ALA A 116 2.25 -5.10 -8.60
CA ALA A 116 3.54 -5.50 -9.11
C ALA A 116 3.42 -6.00 -10.55
N GLY A 117 4.47 -5.82 -11.32
CA GLY A 117 4.55 -6.28 -12.69
C GLY A 117 5.68 -5.61 -13.47
N SER A 118 6.17 -6.29 -14.50
CA SER A 118 7.23 -5.78 -15.37
C SER A 118 8.52 -5.38 -14.65
N GLY A 119 8.80 -6.01 -13.50
CA GLY A 119 9.99 -5.73 -12.68
C GLY A 119 9.84 -4.51 -11.75
N PHE A 120 8.63 -3.98 -11.60
CA PHE A 120 8.32 -2.90 -10.69
C PHE A 120 7.32 -3.34 -9.63
N VAL A 121 7.48 -2.78 -8.44
CA VAL A 121 6.46 -2.80 -7.38
C VAL A 121 6.06 -1.37 -7.10
N TYR A 122 4.79 -1.07 -7.22
CA TYR A 122 4.22 0.24 -6.86
C TYR A 122 3.40 0.11 -5.60
N ILE A 123 3.56 1.07 -4.72
CA ILE A 123 2.72 1.23 -3.55
C ILE A 123 2.11 2.62 -3.54
N CYS A 124 0.82 2.66 -3.28
CA CYS A 124 0.07 3.89 -3.14
C CYS A 124 -0.50 4.00 -1.74
N PHE A 125 -0.58 5.20 -1.23
CA PHE A 125 -1.04 5.45 0.13
C PHE A 125 -1.64 6.85 0.28
N GLN A 126 -2.36 7.05 1.37
CA GLN A 126 -2.74 8.38 1.82
C GLN A 126 -1.73 8.84 2.87
N ASP A 127 -1.36 10.09 2.78
CA ASP A 127 -0.62 10.80 3.82
C ASP A 127 -1.48 11.91 4.41
N TYR A 128 -1.38 12.11 5.71
CA TYR A 128 -2.11 13.14 6.45
C TYR A 128 -1.17 14.23 6.94
N VAL A 129 -1.04 15.28 6.14
CA VAL A 129 -0.20 16.44 6.42
C VAL A 129 -1.06 17.70 6.49
N ASP A 130 -0.78 18.59 7.44
CA ASP A 130 -1.42 19.91 7.57
C ASP A 130 -2.96 19.88 7.58
N ASN A 131 -3.57 18.86 8.22
CA ASN A 131 -5.01 18.60 8.26
C ASN A 131 -5.64 18.24 6.90
N SER A 132 -4.86 17.81 5.93
CA SER A 132 -5.29 17.32 4.62
C SER A 132 -4.83 15.90 4.38
N TYR A 133 -5.65 15.12 3.66
CA TYR A 133 -5.27 13.83 3.13
C TYR A 133 -4.92 13.97 1.67
N ASP A 134 -3.70 13.63 1.33
CA ASP A 134 -3.23 13.59 -0.04
C ASP A 134 -2.88 12.16 -0.46
N TYR A 135 -2.91 11.89 -1.77
CA TYR A 135 -2.48 10.62 -2.32
C TYR A 135 -1.04 10.71 -2.81
N TYR A 136 -0.29 9.69 -2.44
CA TYR A 136 1.10 9.50 -2.84
C TYR A 136 1.32 8.12 -3.41
N PHE A 137 2.42 7.96 -4.13
CA PHE A 137 2.96 6.65 -4.49
C PHE A 137 4.48 6.65 -4.38
N ALA A 138 5.01 5.45 -4.21
CA ALA A 138 6.42 5.14 -4.37
C ALA A 138 6.57 3.84 -5.16
N PHE A 139 7.75 3.57 -5.67
CA PHE A 139 8.02 2.35 -6.42
C PHE A 139 9.39 1.77 -6.09
N SER A 140 9.51 0.46 -6.30
CA SER A 140 10.76 -0.30 -6.24
C SER A 140 11.02 -0.98 -7.57
N GLN A 141 12.31 -1.10 -7.94
CA GLN A 141 12.80 -1.83 -9.12
C GLN A 141 13.65 -3.05 -8.75
N ASP A 142 13.78 -3.33 -7.48
CA ASP A 142 14.62 -4.39 -6.92
C ASP A 142 13.85 -5.26 -5.91
N ASP A 143 12.58 -5.53 -6.24
CA ASP A 143 11.70 -6.39 -5.46
C ASP A 143 11.44 -5.91 -4.02
N GLY A 144 11.48 -4.59 -3.79
CA GLY A 144 11.26 -4.01 -2.47
C GLY A 144 12.53 -3.77 -1.66
N GLY A 145 13.71 -4.09 -2.23
CA GLY A 145 14.99 -3.86 -1.54
C GLY A 145 15.35 -2.39 -1.38
N SER A 146 14.86 -1.52 -2.27
CA SER A 146 14.93 -0.07 -2.15
C SER A 146 13.71 0.59 -2.78
N TRP A 147 13.37 1.79 -2.29
CA TRP A 147 12.21 2.55 -2.73
C TRP A 147 12.59 3.94 -3.22
N SER A 148 11.84 4.43 -4.21
CA SER A 148 11.93 5.83 -4.65
C SER A 148 11.49 6.78 -3.54
N GLU A 149 11.78 8.06 -3.70
CA GLU A 149 11.06 9.11 -2.98
C GLU A 149 9.54 8.99 -3.27
N SER A 150 8.73 9.51 -2.35
CA SER A 150 7.28 9.54 -2.51
C SER A 150 6.86 10.66 -3.45
N PHE A 151 5.98 10.34 -4.40
CA PHE A 151 5.45 11.29 -5.37
C PHE A 151 3.98 11.57 -5.07
N LYS A 152 3.63 12.84 -4.97
CA LYS A 152 2.25 13.29 -4.79
C LYS A 152 1.44 13.08 -6.07
N VAL A 153 0.29 12.43 -5.96
CA VAL A 153 -0.63 12.18 -7.08
C VAL A 153 -1.67 13.29 -7.22
N THR A 154 -2.11 13.85 -6.10
CA THR A 154 -3.09 14.94 -6.06
C THR A 154 -2.42 16.29 -6.28
N ASP A 155 -2.99 17.12 -7.14
CA ASP A 155 -2.41 18.40 -7.56
C ASP A 155 -3.37 19.55 -7.18
N TYR A 156 -3.62 19.74 -5.88
CA TYR A 156 -4.50 20.80 -5.40
C TYR A 156 -3.79 21.69 -4.39
N ASP A 157 -3.21 22.77 -4.89
CA ASP A 157 -2.51 23.77 -4.07
C ASP A 157 -3.42 24.63 -3.18
N ASP A 158 -4.75 24.70 -3.41
CA ASP A 158 -5.57 25.76 -2.83
C ASP A 158 -6.83 25.31 -2.06
N ASN A 159 -7.13 24.01 -1.99
CA ASN A 159 -8.28 23.57 -1.20
C ASN A 159 -8.07 22.15 -0.71
N PRO A 160 -7.96 21.93 0.60
CA PRO A 160 -7.83 20.60 1.18
C PRO A 160 -9.16 19.87 1.05
N LEU A 161 -9.51 19.46 -0.15
CA LEU A 161 -10.59 18.55 -0.38
C LEU A 161 -10.14 17.18 0.10
N SER A 162 -10.71 16.81 1.19
CA SER A 162 -10.32 15.66 1.98
C SER A 162 -10.51 14.36 1.20
N ALA A 163 -9.43 13.75 0.76
CA ALA A 163 -9.38 12.37 0.28
C ALA A 163 -9.71 11.35 1.40
N LYS A 164 -10.46 11.79 2.39
CA LYS A 164 -10.67 11.18 3.68
C LYS A 164 -11.24 9.77 3.55
N TYR A 165 -10.45 8.77 3.97
CA TYR A 165 -10.85 7.37 4.08
C TYR A 165 -11.13 6.63 2.75
N HIS A 166 -10.58 7.07 1.65
CA HIS A 166 -10.66 6.35 0.38
C HIS A 166 -9.31 5.77 0.02
N ARG A 167 -9.29 4.53 -0.46
CA ARG A 167 -8.08 3.90 -0.98
C ARG A 167 -7.86 4.37 -2.42
N MET A 168 -6.63 4.74 -2.75
CA MET A 168 -6.18 4.79 -4.12
C MET A 168 -5.82 3.38 -4.58
N ASP A 169 -6.16 3.04 -5.79
CA ASP A 169 -5.80 1.75 -6.39
C ASP A 169 -4.75 1.95 -7.46
N VAL A 170 -3.84 1.01 -7.61
CA VAL A 170 -2.76 1.04 -8.60
C VAL A 170 -2.77 -0.24 -9.41
N LEU A 171 -2.58 -0.10 -10.71
CA LEU A 171 -2.45 -1.23 -11.64
C LEU A 171 -1.20 -1.05 -12.50
N VAL A 172 -0.30 -2.03 -12.43
CA VAL A 172 0.90 -2.11 -13.27
C VAL A 172 0.67 -3.06 -14.44
N THR A 173 0.93 -2.56 -15.65
CA THR A 173 0.91 -3.34 -16.89
C THR A 173 2.18 -2.99 -17.70
N ASP A 174 2.06 -2.68 -18.98
CA ASP A 174 3.07 -1.93 -19.75
C ASP A 174 3.16 -0.45 -19.34
N LYS A 175 2.22 0.00 -18.54
CA LYS A 175 2.09 1.33 -17.96
C LYS A 175 1.49 1.20 -16.58
N THR A 176 1.68 2.24 -15.76
CA THR A 176 1.08 2.31 -14.43
C THR A 176 -0.14 3.22 -14.47
N TYR A 177 -1.22 2.76 -13.88
CA TYR A 177 -2.48 3.48 -13.75
C TYR A 177 -2.82 3.64 -12.29
N PHE A 178 -3.21 4.84 -11.91
CA PHE A 178 -3.70 5.18 -10.58
C PHE A 178 -5.18 5.55 -10.67
N ALA A 179 -6.00 4.91 -9.85
CA ALA A 179 -7.42 5.24 -9.72
C ALA A 179 -7.70 5.68 -8.29
N PHE A 180 -8.27 6.86 -8.12
CA PHE A 180 -8.59 7.42 -6.81
C PHE A 180 -9.89 8.20 -6.84
N THR A 181 -10.48 8.38 -5.66
CA THR A 181 -11.66 9.21 -5.48
C THR A 181 -11.27 10.49 -4.78
N GLU A 182 -11.86 11.56 -5.21
CA GLU A 182 -11.64 12.88 -4.65
C GLU A 182 -12.96 13.60 -4.48
N GLU A 183 -13.07 14.32 -3.38
CA GLU A 183 -14.19 15.21 -3.13
C GLU A 183 -13.93 16.52 -3.89
N SER A 184 -14.68 16.79 -4.93
CA SER A 184 -14.55 18.02 -5.72
C SER A 184 -15.89 18.68 -5.97
N ASP A 185 -15.91 19.99 -5.87
CA ASP A 185 -17.06 20.80 -6.31
C ASP A 185 -16.91 21.15 -7.80
N ILE A 186 -17.28 20.22 -8.68
CA ILE A 186 -17.28 20.47 -10.12
C ILE A 186 -18.44 21.38 -10.53
N SER A 187 -19.47 21.53 -9.68
CA SER A 187 -20.71 22.21 -10.03
C SER A 187 -20.80 23.64 -9.56
N GLY A 188 -19.87 24.12 -8.71
CA GLY A 188 -19.91 25.45 -8.10
C GLY A 188 -21.07 25.62 -7.13
N GLY A 189 -21.61 24.53 -6.57
CA GLY A 189 -22.70 24.48 -5.61
C GLY A 189 -22.30 23.86 -4.28
N GLU A 190 -23.10 24.02 -3.24
CA GLU A 190 -22.84 23.52 -1.88
C GLU A 190 -22.89 21.98 -1.73
N ARG A 191 -22.74 21.20 -2.80
CA ARG A 191 -22.71 19.74 -2.77
C ARG A 191 -21.30 19.25 -3.06
N THR A 192 -20.74 18.54 -2.12
CA THR A 192 -19.54 17.75 -2.28
C THR A 192 -19.88 16.46 -3.03
N ASP A 193 -19.44 16.37 -4.28
CA ASP A 193 -19.57 15.17 -5.09
C ASP A 193 -18.24 14.40 -5.07
N TYR A 194 -18.31 13.10 -4.91
CA TYR A 194 -17.11 12.23 -5.06
C TYR A 194 -16.94 11.88 -6.53
N ASN A 195 -15.78 12.20 -7.06
CA ASN A 195 -15.43 11.88 -8.45
C ASN A 195 -14.33 10.80 -8.48
N ILE A 196 -14.36 9.97 -9.51
CA ILE A 196 -13.30 8.99 -9.75
C ILE A 196 -12.35 9.60 -10.77
N PHE A 197 -11.09 9.66 -10.42
CA PHE A 197 -9.99 10.09 -11.27
C PHE A 197 -9.13 8.88 -11.64
N VAL A 198 -8.64 8.88 -12.87
CA VAL A 198 -7.66 7.92 -13.35
C VAL A 198 -6.49 8.70 -13.93
N ARG A 199 -5.31 8.51 -13.37
CA ARG A 199 -4.05 9.01 -13.90
C ARG A 199 -3.22 7.86 -14.46
N LYS A 200 -2.40 8.17 -15.43
CA LYS A 200 -1.53 7.21 -16.09
C LYS A 200 -0.15 7.83 -16.22
N THR A 201 0.89 7.06 -15.86
CA THR A 201 2.26 7.45 -16.13
C THR A 201 2.56 7.33 -17.64
N LEU A 202 3.32 8.25 -18.17
CA LEU A 202 3.89 8.14 -19.50
C LEU A 202 5.16 7.29 -19.39
N SER A 203 5.26 6.24 -20.19
CA SER A 203 6.33 5.23 -20.11
C SER A 203 7.74 5.75 -20.44
N GLU A 204 7.87 6.99 -20.86
CA GLU A 204 9.14 7.61 -21.23
C GLU A 204 9.66 8.61 -20.17
N ASP A 205 8.82 8.97 -19.19
CA ASP A 205 9.11 10.03 -18.20
C ASP A 205 9.44 9.48 -16.80
N TYR A 206 9.77 8.19 -16.70
CA TYR A 206 10.09 7.55 -15.44
C TYR A 206 11.60 7.40 -15.25
N PRO A 207 12.17 7.87 -14.17
CA PRO A 207 11.63 8.45 -12.94
C PRO A 207 11.87 9.97 -12.79
N GLU A 208 12.17 10.71 -13.86
CA GLU A 208 12.67 12.09 -13.74
C GLU A 208 11.55 13.14 -13.63
N ASP A 209 10.31 12.84 -14.06
CA ASP A 209 9.15 13.73 -13.89
C ASP A 209 7.85 12.95 -14.13
N PRO A 210 7.07 12.60 -13.10
CA PRO A 210 5.82 11.86 -13.24
C PRO A 210 4.64 12.72 -13.75
N TYR A 211 4.84 14.04 -14.06
CA TYR A 211 3.78 14.97 -14.47
C TYR A 211 4.10 15.73 -15.74
#